data_615a637802cc1a8e05f27bf412f30698
#
_entry.id   615a637802cc1a8e05f27bf412f30698
#
_cell.length_a   1.000
_cell.length_b   1.000
_cell.length_c   1.000
_cell.angle_alpha   90.00
_cell.angle_beta   90.00
_cell.angle_gamma   90.00
#
_symmetry.space_group_name_H-M   'P 1'
#
loop_
_entity.id
_entity.type
_entity.pdbx_description
1 polymer ?
#
loop_
_entity_poly.entity_id
_entity_poly.type
_entity_poly.pdbx_seq_one_letter_code
_entity_poly.pdbx_strand_id
1 'polypeptide(L)'
;MTEVTLKLKPRPAARRFVVADYHSRATFSASLAEVLASQVAPTAIEVEQAHPEAPVQLCVLIEGRPRAVEQRTAEVARLLGGAEVHPTAPPGWGQLPGPVTLKLTAPLSAVPALVEQASSHAAECGWQSRLAGSAGSGVLFLGAPDQVGTEALAALLAGLRSVAVGLGGHATVLRASASLKTSLDVWGPVPGIALMHRIKASFDPDRRLSPGRFVGGI
;
A
#
# COMPACT_ATOMS: atom_id res chain seq x y z
N MET A 1 -18.23 22.65 12.59
CA MET A 1 -16.92 23.26 12.31
C MET A 1 -17.17 24.38 11.30
N THR A 2 -16.88 25.61 11.63
CA THR A 2 -17.19 26.81 10.83
C THR A 2 -15.94 27.41 10.15
N GLU A 3 -14.75 27.05 10.65
CA GLU A 3 -13.48 27.54 10.11
C GLU A 3 -12.38 26.52 10.36
N VAL A 4 -11.43 26.40 9.42
CA VAL A 4 -10.24 25.56 9.52
C VAL A 4 -9.03 26.33 9.02
N THR A 5 -8.00 26.46 9.85
CA THR A 5 -6.72 27.06 9.47
C THR A 5 -5.69 25.96 9.22
N LEU A 6 -5.08 25.93 8.02
CA LEU A 6 -4.09 24.95 7.62
C LEU A 6 -2.72 25.59 7.43
N LYS A 7 -1.68 25.00 8.02
CA LYS A 7 -0.29 25.36 7.75
C LYS A 7 0.20 24.56 6.53
N LEU A 8 0.42 25.23 5.42
CA LEU A 8 0.96 24.60 4.21
C LEU A 8 2.49 24.54 4.26
N LYS A 9 3.04 23.43 3.75
CA LYS A 9 4.48 23.34 3.47
C LYS A 9 4.74 23.80 2.02
N PRO A 10 5.85 24.54 1.76
CA PRO A 10 6.21 24.90 0.40
C PRO A 10 6.50 23.65 -0.44
N ARG A 11 6.21 23.73 -1.74
CA ARG A 11 6.59 22.66 -2.67
C ARG A 11 8.12 22.52 -2.70
N PRO A 12 8.65 21.30 -2.79
CA PRO A 12 10.09 21.07 -2.93
C PRO A 12 10.60 21.70 -4.23
N ALA A 13 11.80 22.30 -4.19
CA ALA A 13 12.42 22.98 -5.33
C ALA A 13 12.88 21.99 -6.42
N ALA A 14 13.18 20.76 -6.05
CA ALA A 14 13.52 19.67 -6.97
C ALA A 14 12.99 18.34 -6.49
N ARG A 15 12.75 17.43 -7.44
CA ARG A 15 12.38 16.03 -7.17
C ARG A 15 12.97 15.11 -8.23
N ARG A 16 13.24 13.86 -7.85
CA ARG A 16 13.65 12.77 -8.73
C ARG A 16 13.00 11.48 -8.28
N PHE A 17 12.68 10.64 -9.24
CA PHE A 17 12.17 9.30 -9.07
C PHE A 17 13.28 8.34 -9.52
N VAL A 18 13.70 7.46 -8.63
CA VAL A 18 14.70 6.42 -8.90
C VAL A 18 13.99 5.10 -9.00
N VAL A 19 14.03 4.45 -10.15
CA VAL A 19 13.19 3.30 -10.50
C VAL A 19 14.09 2.10 -10.85
N ALA A 20 13.78 0.95 -10.26
CA ALA A 20 14.44 -0.32 -10.57
C ALA A 20 13.43 -1.45 -10.62
N ASP A 21 13.62 -2.39 -11.55
CA ASP A 21 12.80 -3.58 -11.74
C ASP A 21 13.53 -4.82 -11.22
N TYR A 22 12.81 -5.68 -10.50
CA TYR A 22 13.35 -6.90 -9.89
C TYR A 22 12.57 -8.12 -10.32
N HIS A 23 13.27 -9.12 -10.86
CA HIS A 23 12.74 -10.46 -11.20
C HIS A 23 12.91 -11.46 -10.05
N SER A 24 13.64 -11.10 -9.00
CA SER A 24 13.91 -11.95 -7.85
C SER A 24 13.51 -11.27 -6.56
N ARG A 25 12.76 -11.98 -5.71
CA ARG A 25 12.44 -11.51 -4.37
C ARG A 25 13.68 -11.22 -3.53
N ALA A 26 14.71 -12.05 -3.65
CA ALA A 26 15.93 -11.89 -2.86
C ALA A 26 16.61 -10.55 -3.17
N THR A 27 16.75 -10.18 -4.46
CA THR A 27 17.35 -8.92 -4.88
C THR A 27 16.46 -7.72 -4.51
N PHE A 28 15.14 -7.83 -4.71
CA PHE A 28 14.18 -6.81 -4.27
C PHE A 28 14.27 -6.57 -2.75
N SER A 29 14.25 -7.65 -1.96
CA SER A 29 14.34 -7.58 -0.49
C SER A 29 15.64 -6.93 -0.01
N ALA A 30 16.77 -7.30 -0.61
CA ALA A 30 18.07 -6.73 -0.28
C ALA A 30 18.12 -5.22 -0.58
N SER A 31 17.71 -4.82 -1.79
CA SER A 31 17.70 -3.41 -2.21
C SER A 31 16.75 -2.56 -1.36
N LEU A 32 15.55 -3.07 -1.04
CA LEU A 32 14.61 -2.38 -0.16
C LEU A 32 15.22 -2.19 1.24
N ALA A 33 15.84 -3.23 1.79
CA ALA A 33 16.47 -3.17 3.11
C ALA A 33 17.63 -2.16 3.14
N GLU A 34 18.47 -2.11 2.11
CA GLU A 34 19.56 -1.13 1.97
C GLU A 34 19.03 0.31 1.93
N VAL A 35 17.98 0.58 1.15
CA VAL A 35 17.36 1.91 1.09
C VAL A 35 16.77 2.30 2.45
N LEU A 36 16.05 1.40 3.12
CA LEU A 36 15.44 1.64 4.43
C LEU A 36 16.49 1.88 5.53
N ALA A 37 17.64 1.21 5.47
CA ALA A 37 18.75 1.37 6.41
C ALA A 37 19.63 2.59 6.11
N SER A 38 19.52 3.19 4.93
CA SER A 38 20.37 4.29 4.48
C SER A 38 20.01 5.62 5.13
N GLN A 39 20.92 6.60 5.02
CA GLN A 39 20.70 7.97 5.48
C GLN A 39 20.08 8.88 4.39
N VAL A 40 19.62 8.31 3.28
CA VAL A 40 19.08 9.11 2.16
C VAL A 40 17.77 9.79 2.46
N ALA A 41 17.04 9.36 3.50
CA ALA A 41 15.76 9.91 3.94
C ALA A 41 14.80 10.16 2.76
N PRO A 42 14.32 9.11 2.06
CA PRO A 42 13.43 9.25 0.91
C PRO A 42 12.08 9.89 1.31
N THR A 43 11.46 10.59 0.38
CA THR A 43 10.13 11.16 0.58
C THR A 43 9.05 10.06 0.49
N ALA A 44 9.24 9.11 -0.43
CA ALA A 44 8.41 7.92 -0.56
C ALA A 44 9.23 6.75 -1.12
N ILE A 45 8.82 5.54 -0.77
CA ILE A 45 9.32 4.29 -1.34
C ILE A 45 8.07 3.50 -1.76
N GLU A 46 7.81 3.45 -3.05
CA GLU A 46 6.64 2.77 -3.61
C GLU A 46 7.05 1.50 -4.35
N VAL A 47 6.18 0.52 -4.31
CA VAL A 47 6.32 -0.74 -5.04
C VAL A 47 5.13 -0.91 -5.97
N GLU A 48 5.40 -1.47 -7.15
CA GLU A 48 4.37 -1.84 -8.12
C GLU A 48 4.71 -3.16 -8.78
N GLN A 49 3.69 -3.97 -9.03
CA GLN A 49 3.75 -5.16 -9.85
C GLN A 49 2.49 -5.20 -10.73
N ALA A 50 2.67 -5.13 -12.05
CA ALA A 50 1.57 -5.00 -13.00
C ALA A 50 0.65 -6.23 -13.04
N HIS A 51 1.22 -7.41 -12.87
CA HIS A 51 0.55 -8.70 -12.74
C HIS A 51 1.50 -9.68 -12.02
N PRO A 52 1.03 -10.83 -11.52
CA PRO A 52 1.84 -11.73 -10.68
C PRO A 52 3.17 -12.20 -11.26
N GLU A 53 3.27 -12.30 -12.59
CA GLU A 53 4.49 -12.73 -13.30
C GLU A 53 5.38 -11.57 -13.74
N ALA A 54 4.92 -10.32 -13.59
CA ALA A 54 5.71 -9.16 -13.93
C ALA A 54 6.84 -8.94 -12.91
N PRO A 55 7.93 -8.25 -13.30
CA PRO A 55 8.93 -7.82 -12.35
C PRO A 55 8.29 -6.89 -11.30
N VAL A 56 8.85 -6.93 -10.09
CA VAL A 56 8.49 -5.98 -9.03
C VAL A 56 9.28 -4.70 -9.26
N GLN A 57 8.59 -3.61 -9.50
CA GLN A 57 9.19 -2.29 -9.64
C GLN A 57 9.27 -1.61 -8.27
N LEU A 58 10.44 -1.11 -7.92
CA LEU A 58 10.68 -0.25 -6.75
C LEU A 58 10.95 1.17 -7.22
N CYS A 59 10.20 2.12 -6.72
CA CYS A 59 10.36 3.53 -7.04
C CYS A 59 10.60 4.34 -5.77
N VAL A 60 11.72 5.04 -5.72
CA VAL A 60 12.13 5.89 -4.59
C VAL A 60 12.04 7.35 -4.99
N LEU A 61 11.19 8.11 -4.30
CA LEU A 61 11.07 9.55 -4.49
C LEU A 61 12.02 10.32 -3.58
N ILE A 62 12.86 11.15 -4.17
CA ILE A 62 13.73 12.09 -3.47
C ILE A 62 13.28 13.52 -3.78
N GLU A 63 13.04 14.30 -2.74
CA GLU A 63 12.61 15.70 -2.84
C GLU A 63 13.47 16.61 -1.95
N GLY A 64 13.58 17.89 -2.33
CA GLY A 64 14.28 18.89 -1.53
C GLY A 64 14.98 19.98 -2.35
N ARG A 65 16.13 20.44 -1.84
CA ARG A 65 16.98 21.43 -2.55
C ARG A 65 17.73 20.73 -3.70
N PRO A 66 17.93 21.38 -4.87
CA PRO A 66 18.48 20.72 -6.07
C PRO A 66 19.76 19.93 -5.81
N ARG A 67 20.79 20.55 -5.22
CA ARG A 67 22.08 19.89 -4.95
C ARG A 67 21.94 18.66 -4.02
N ALA A 68 21.08 18.75 -3.00
CA ALA A 68 20.85 17.62 -2.09
C ALA A 68 20.05 16.49 -2.77
N VAL A 69 19.12 16.85 -3.66
CA VAL A 69 18.39 15.86 -4.47
C VAL A 69 19.34 15.11 -5.38
N GLU A 70 20.25 15.79 -6.10
CA GLU A 70 21.24 15.15 -6.96
C GLU A 70 22.12 14.14 -6.21
N GLN A 71 22.69 14.54 -5.07
CA GLN A 71 23.55 13.67 -4.26
C GLN A 71 22.81 12.44 -3.74
N ARG A 72 21.61 12.65 -3.17
CA ARG A 72 20.79 11.56 -2.61
C ARG A 72 20.25 10.64 -3.70
N THR A 73 19.92 11.17 -4.88
CA THR A 73 19.49 10.40 -6.05
C THR A 73 20.61 9.47 -6.54
N ALA A 74 21.83 9.96 -6.63
CA ALA A 74 23.00 9.16 -7.03
C ALA A 74 23.24 8.01 -6.03
N GLU A 75 23.11 8.29 -4.74
CA GLU A 75 23.25 7.25 -3.70
C GLU A 75 22.14 6.19 -3.79
N VAL A 76 20.87 6.60 -3.97
CA VAL A 76 19.77 5.65 -4.16
C VAL A 76 19.97 4.80 -5.41
N ALA A 77 20.37 5.40 -6.54
CA ALA A 77 20.63 4.67 -7.77
C ALA A 77 21.73 3.61 -7.58
N ARG A 78 22.76 3.91 -6.80
CA ARG A 78 23.81 2.97 -6.42
C ARG A 78 23.25 1.82 -5.55
N LEU A 79 22.45 2.12 -4.53
CA LEU A 79 21.84 1.12 -3.65
C LEU A 79 20.88 0.19 -4.40
N LEU A 80 20.20 0.69 -5.42
CA LEU A 80 19.29 -0.09 -6.25
C LEU A 80 19.97 -0.87 -7.38
N GLY A 81 21.28 -0.78 -7.53
CA GLY A 81 22.03 -1.61 -8.47
C GLY A 81 21.92 -1.18 -9.94
N GLY A 82 21.86 0.13 -10.23
CA GLY A 82 21.82 0.65 -11.61
C GLY A 82 20.42 1.07 -12.05
N ALA A 83 19.67 1.65 -11.15
CA ALA A 83 18.32 2.17 -11.38
C ALA A 83 18.28 3.35 -12.36
N GLU A 84 17.17 3.50 -13.05
CA GLU A 84 16.88 4.68 -13.88
C GLU A 84 16.42 5.87 -13.05
N VAL A 85 16.78 7.07 -13.47
CA VAL A 85 16.42 8.33 -12.77
C VAL A 85 15.51 9.17 -13.65
N HIS A 86 14.31 9.47 -13.17
CA HIS A 86 13.32 10.24 -13.91
C HIS A 86 12.96 11.56 -13.22
N PRO A 87 12.70 12.65 -13.97
CA PRO A 87 12.19 13.90 -13.41
C PRO A 87 10.70 13.87 -13.06
N THR A 88 9.97 12.93 -13.63
CA THR A 88 8.51 12.75 -13.46
C THR A 88 8.19 11.39 -12.85
N ALA A 89 7.04 11.31 -12.19
CA ALA A 89 6.55 10.05 -11.64
C ALA A 89 6.33 8.99 -12.73
N PRO A 90 6.60 7.71 -12.45
CA PRO A 90 6.23 6.64 -13.34
C PRO A 90 4.70 6.56 -13.53
N PRO A 91 4.23 5.95 -14.62
CA PRO A 91 2.81 5.71 -14.84
C PRO A 91 2.18 4.97 -13.64
N GLY A 92 0.97 5.34 -13.26
CA GLY A 92 0.28 4.69 -12.14
C GLY A 92 0.68 5.17 -10.73
N TRP A 93 1.66 6.03 -10.58
CA TRP A 93 2.08 6.59 -9.29
C TRP A 93 0.89 7.18 -8.51
N GLY A 94 0.69 6.70 -7.28
CA GLY A 94 -0.37 7.17 -6.40
C GLY A 94 -1.79 6.75 -6.81
N GLN A 95 -1.94 5.88 -7.81
CA GLN A 95 -3.23 5.36 -8.26
C GLN A 95 -3.53 4.01 -7.61
N LEU A 96 -4.78 3.84 -7.18
CA LEU A 96 -5.26 2.55 -6.72
C LEU A 96 -5.28 1.55 -7.90
N PRO A 97 -4.92 0.26 -7.66
CA PRO A 97 -4.67 -0.69 -8.73
C PRO A 97 -5.92 -1.24 -9.44
N GLY A 98 -7.12 -0.90 -8.99
CA GLY A 98 -8.34 -1.37 -9.64
C GLY A 98 -9.62 -0.80 -9.04
N PRO A 99 -10.78 -1.05 -9.68
CA PRO A 99 -12.09 -0.63 -9.19
C PRO A 99 -12.47 -1.33 -7.88
N VAL A 100 -12.17 -2.60 -7.73
CA VAL A 100 -12.13 -3.28 -6.43
C VAL A 100 -10.70 -3.25 -5.93
N THR A 101 -10.49 -2.76 -4.73
CA THR A 101 -9.15 -2.61 -4.13
C THR A 101 -9.13 -3.20 -2.73
N LEU A 102 -8.23 -4.14 -2.52
CA LEU A 102 -7.91 -4.74 -1.23
C LEU A 102 -6.70 -4.02 -0.66
N LYS A 103 -6.78 -3.61 0.60
CA LYS A 103 -5.65 -3.01 1.33
C LYS A 103 -4.99 -4.09 2.18
N LEU A 104 -3.70 -4.27 2.02
CA LEU A 104 -2.85 -5.19 2.77
C LEU A 104 -1.85 -4.38 3.58
N THR A 105 -1.57 -4.82 4.79
CA THR A 105 -0.53 -4.19 5.62
C THR A 105 0.40 -5.24 6.18
N ALA A 106 1.64 -4.87 6.42
CA ALA A 106 2.62 -5.67 7.15
C ALA A 106 3.72 -4.78 7.76
N PRO A 107 4.50 -5.26 8.73
CA PRO A 107 5.74 -4.61 9.14
C PRO A 107 6.69 -4.42 7.96
N LEU A 108 7.52 -3.37 7.99
CA LEU A 108 8.42 -3.04 6.86
C LEU A 108 9.32 -4.20 6.44
N SER A 109 9.83 -4.97 7.40
CA SER A 109 10.66 -6.16 7.16
C SER A 109 9.92 -7.29 6.44
N ALA A 110 8.59 -7.32 6.50
CA ALA A 110 7.76 -8.34 5.87
C ALA A 110 7.20 -7.91 4.50
N VAL A 111 7.43 -6.67 4.06
CA VAL A 111 6.93 -6.16 2.76
C VAL A 111 7.34 -7.06 1.58
N PRO A 112 8.60 -7.52 1.44
CA PRO A 112 8.97 -8.40 0.33
C PRO A 112 8.20 -9.71 0.32
N ALA A 113 7.97 -10.30 1.49
CA ALA A 113 7.17 -11.52 1.62
C ALA A 113 5.69 -11.25 1.33
N LEU A 114 5.16 -10.10 1.73
CA LEU A 114 3.79 -9.72 1.44
C LEU A 114 3.56 -9.54 -0.07
N VAL A 115 4.47 -8.88 -0.78
CA VAL A 115 4.41 -8.73 -2.24
C VAL A 115 4.35 -10.10 -2.91
N GLU A 116 5.29 -10.99 -2.60
CA GLU A 116 5.36 -12.32 -3.20
C GLU A 116 4.12 -13.16 -2.90
N GLN A 117 3.78 -13.32 -1.61
CA GLN A 117 2.68 -14.20 -1.21
C GLN A 117 1.32 -13.69 -1.66
N ALA A 118 1.09 -12.37 -1.66
CA ALA A 118 -0.15 -11.80 -2.16
C ALA A 118 -0.29 -11.98 -3.67
N SER A 119 0.78 -11.79 -4.43
CA SER A 119 0.78 -12.00 -5.88
C SER A 119 0.62 -13.47 -6.25
N SER A 120 1.33 -14.39 -5.56
CA SER A 120 1.20 -15.82 -5.78
C SER A 120 -0.21 -16.31 -5.48
N HIS A 121 -0.79 -15.86 -4.34
CA HIS A 121 -2.16 -16.25 -4.00
C HIS A 121 -3.19 -15.70 -5.00
N ALA A 122 -3.01 -14.48 -5.51
CA ALA A 122 -3.86 -13.95 -6.57
C ALA A 122 -3.76 -14.81 -7.85
N ALA A 123 -2.53 -15.19 -8.25
CA ALA A 123 -2.31 -16.05 -9.42
C ALA A 123 -2.94 -17.44 -9.25
N GLU A 124 -2.81 -18.06 -8.08
CA GLU A 124 -3.44 -19.35 -7.75
C GLU A 124 -4.97 -19.30 -7.86
N CYS A 125 -5.56 -18.14 -7.51
CA CYS A 125 -6.99 -17.88 -7.70
C CYS A 125 -7.35 -17.50 -9.15
N GLY A 126 -6.40 -17.49 -10.08
CA GLY A 126 -6.62 -17.14 -11.49
C GLY A 126 -6.71 -15.62 -11.77
N TRP A 127 -6.17 -14.80 -10.88
CA TRP A 127 -6.29 -13.35 -10.97
C TRP A 127 -5.02 -12.69 -11.51
N GLN A 128 -5.16 -11.91 -12.57
CA GLN A 128 -4.10 -11.04 -13.10
C GLN A 128 -4.13 -9.69 -12.40
N SER A 129 -3.90 -9.71 -11.10
CA SER A 129 -4.04 -8.54 -10.24
C SER A 129 -2.81 -7.64 -10.30
N ARG A 130 -3.03 -6.32 -10.43
CA ARG A 130 -2.00 -5.32 -10.17
C ARG A 130 -1.86 -5.14 -8.66
N LEU A 131 -0.62 -5.16 -8.18
CA LEU A 131 -0.25 -4.81 -6.81
C LEU A 131 0.51 -3.48 -6.84
N ALA A 132 0.18 -2.55 -5.94
CA ALA A 132 0.88 -1.28 -5.81
C ALA A 132 0.79 -0.77 -4.38
N GLY A 133 1.71 0.08 -3.96
CA GLY A 133 1.61 0.73 -2.65
C GLY A 133 2.94 1.15 -2.06
N SER A 134 2.91 1.57 -0.80
CA SER A 134 4.06 2.14 -0.13
C SER A 134 4.85 1.06 0.63
N ALA A 135 5.97 0.66 0.05
CA ALA A 135 6.94 -0.21 0.73
C ALA A 135 7.57 0.48 1.95
N GLY A 136 7.66 1.82 1.94
CA GLY A 136 8.19 2.62 3.05
C GLY A 136 7.23 2.74 4.25
N SER A 137 5.96 2.35 4.10
CA SER A 137 4.97 2.36 5.19
C SER A 137 4.35 0.99 5.47
N GLY A 138 4.68 -0.03 4.68
CA GLY A 138 4.11 -1.37 4.82
C GLY A 138 2.63 -1.45 4.42
N VAL A 139 2.18 -0.58 3.51
CA VAL A 139 0.79 -0.53 3.03
C VAL A 139 0.76 -0.82 1.54
N LEU A 140 0.17 -1.93 1.15
CA LEU A 140 0.01 -2.36 -0.23
C LEU A 140 -1.47 -2.44 -0.60
N PHE A 141 -1.74 -2.35 -1.89
CA PHE A 141 -3.06 -2.47 -2.48
C PHE A 141 -3.02 -3.51 -3.60
N LEU A 142 -3.97 -4.44 -3.57
CA LEU A 142 -4.18 -5.42 -4.64
C LEU A 142 -5.47 -5.07 -5.37
N GLY A 143 -5.41 -4.94 -6.69
CA GLY A 143 -6.54 -4.65 -7.54
C GLY A 143 -7.30 -5.91 -7.96
N ALA A 144 -8.62 -5.78 -8.08
CA ALA A 144 -9.47 -6.79 -8.68
C ALA A 144 -10.40 -6.13 -9.72
N PRO A 145 -10.86 -6.88 -10.74
CA PRO A 145 -11.78 -6.36 -11.74
C PRO A 145 -13.14 -6.01 -11.13
N ASP A 146 -13.87 -5.10 -11.78
CA ASP A 146 -15.19 -4.65 -11.29
C ASP A 146 -16.23 -5.77 -11.31
N GLN A 147 -16.16 -6.65 -12.31
CA GLN A 147 -17.09 -7.77 -12.51
C GLN A 147 -16.61 -9.05 -11.82
N VAL A 148 -16.30 -8.96 -10.54
CA VAL A 148 -15.91 -10.13 -9.76
C VAL A 148 -17.11 -10.74 -9.04
N GLY A 149 -17.23 -12.07 -9.08
CA GLY A 149 -18.21 -12.80 -8.28
C GLY A 149 -17.89 -12.69 -6.78
N THR A 150 -18.93 -12.53 -5.97
CA THR A 150 -18.79 -12.38 -4.50
C THR A 150 -18.00 -13.54 -3.89
N GLU A 151 -18.28 -14.79 -4.30
CA GLU A 151 -17.60 -15.98 -3.79
C GLU A 151 -16.11 -15.99 -4.13
N ALA A 152 -15.76 -15.67 -5.39
CA ALA A 152 -14.37 -15.61 -5.83
C ALA A 152 -13.59 -14.51 -5.07
N LEU A 153 -14.21 -13.34 -4.86
CA LEU A 153 -13.60 -12.27 -4.07
C LEU A 153 -13.48 -12.65 -2.59
N ALA A 154 -14.47 -13.34 -2.03
CA ALA A 154 -14.42 -13.84 -0.64
C ALA A 154 -13.27 -14.84 -0.45
N ALA A 155 -13.09 -15.78 -1.38
CA ALA A 155 -12.00 -16.76 -1.35
C ALA A 155 -10.62 -16.08 -1.44
N LEU A 156 -10.45 -15.16 -2.40
CA LEU A 156 -9.21 -14.37 -2.52
C LEU A 156 -8.93 -13.59 -1.22
N LEU A 157 -9.93 -12.89 -0.68
CA LEU A 157 -9.78 -12.09 0.54
C LEU A 157 -9.44 -12.97 1.76
N ALA A 158 -10.02 -14.16 1.88
CA ALA A 158 -9.72 -15.09 2.98
C ALA A 158 -8.25 -15.52 2.97
N GLY A 159 -7.72 -15.91 1.79
CA GLY A 159 -6.30 -16.25 1.64
C GLY A 159 -5.38 -15.06 1.90
N LEU A 160 -5.70 -13.89 1.36
CA LEU A 160 -4.91 -12.67 1.61
C LEU A 160 -4.92 -12.25 3.09
N ARG A 161 -6.01 -12.49 3.81
CA ARG A 161 -6.06 -12.30 5.28
C ARG A 161 -5.13 -13.27 5.99
N SER A 162 -5.13 -14.53 5.60
CA SER A 162 -4.21 -15.52 6.15
C SER A 162 -2.75 -15.13 5.94
N VAL A 163 -2.40 -14.71 4.71
CA VAL A 163 -1.07 -14.19 4.37
C VAL A 163 -0.72 -12.99 5.25
N ALA A 164 -1.56 -11.96 5.27
CA ALA A 164 -1.27 -10.73 6.01
C ALA A 164 -1.14 -10.96 7.51
N VAL A 165 -2.03 -11.75 8.11
CA VAL A 165 -1.98 -12.10 9.54
C VAL A 165 -0.72 -12.91 9.86
N GLY A 166 -0.35 -13.88 9.02
CA GLY A 166 0.90 -14.64 9.17
C GLY A 166 2.15 -13.77 9.15
N LEU A 167 2.09 -12.61 8.50
CA LEU A 167 3.16 -11.60 8.43
C LEU A 167 3.00 -10.48 9.49
N GLY A 168 2.05 -10.58 10.40
CA GLY A 168 1.84 -9.58 11.46
C GLY A 168 1.06 -8.33 11.02
N GLY A 169 0.30 -8.44 9.94
CA GLY A 169 -0.51 -7.36 9.38
C GLY A 169 -1.99 -7.69 9.22
N HIS A 170 -2.66 -7.01 8.30
CA HIS A 170 -4.10 -7.13 8.06
C HIS A 170 -4.44 -7.00 6.57
N ALA A 171 -5.60 -7.57 6.17
CA ALA A 171 -6.20 -7.37 4.86
C ALA A 171 -7.66 -6.93 4.99
N THR A 172 -8.02 -5.84 4.28
CA THR A 172 -9.37 -5.25 4.28
C THR A 172 -9.79 -4.88 2.87
N VAL A 173 -11.10 -4.77 2.62
CA VAL A 173 -11.63 -4.22 1.38
C VAL A 173 -11.66 -2.70 1.49
N LEU A 174 -10.82 -2.02 0.76
CA LEU A 174 -10.77 -0.55 0.75
C LEU A 174 -11.85 0.04 -0.18
N ARG A 175 -11.97 -0.54 -1.37
CA ARG A 175 -12.90 -0.07 -2.40
C ARG A 175 -13.59 -1.26 -3.07
N ALA A 176 -14.91 -1.18 -3.18
CA ALA A 176 -15.76 -2.10 -3.93
C ALA A 176 -17.12 -1.46 -4.18
N SER A 177 -17.94 -2.05 -5.04
CA SER A 177 -19.35 -1.66 -5.21
C SER A 177 -20.16 -1.85 -3.92
N ALA A 178 -21.28 -1.16 -3.79
CA ALA A 178 -22.14 -1.30 -2.61
C ALA A 178 -22.66 -2.75 -2.44
N SER A 179 -23.02 -3.39 -3.55
CA SER A 179 -23.50 -4.78 -3.56
C SER A 179 -22.46 -5.76 -2.99
N LEU A 180 -21.19 -5.66 -3.44
CA LEU A 180 -20.11 -6.48 -2.91
C LEU A 180 -19.88 -6.24 -1.41
N LYS A 181 -19.89 -4.98 -0.97
CA LYS A 181 -19.68 -4.63 0.44
C LYS A 181 -20.76 -5.15 1.37
N THR A 182 -22.00 -5.26 0.88
CA THR A 182 -23.11 -5.81 1.67
C THR A 182 -22.96 -7.32 1.90
N SER A 183 -22.33 -8.02 0.94
CA SER A 183 -22.20 -9.47 0.95
C SER A 183 -20.87 -9.99 1.52
N LEU A 184 -19.94 -9.08 1.82
CA LEU A 184 -18.59 -9.41 2.29
C LEU A 184 -18.34 -8.82 3.68
N ASP A 185 -17.61 -9.57 4.50
CA ASP A 185 -16.94 -8.98 5.65
C ASP A 185 -15.76 -8.12 5.17
N VAL A 186 -15.98 -6.81 5.00
CA VAL A 186 -14.98 -5.88 4.43
C VAL A 186 -13.81 -5.59 5.37
N TRP A 187 -14.01 -5.76 6.68
CA TRP A 187 -13.01 -5.39 7.69
C TRP A 187 -12.17 -6.56 8.18
N GLY A 188 -12.76 -7.75 8.29
CA GLY A 188 -12.14 -8.88 8.95
C GLY A 188 -12.11 -8.74 10.49
N PRO A 189 -11.35 -9.60 11.16
CA PRO A 189 -11.18 -9.51 12.60
C PRO A 189 -10.52 -8.18 12.98
N VAL A 190 -11.13 -7.44 13.90
CA VAL A 190 -10.62 -6.14 14.38
C VAL A 190 -10.27 -6.26 15.86
N PRO A 191 -8.98 -6.35 16.20
CA PRO A 191 -8.54 -6.31 17.59
C PRO A 191 -8.98 -5.02 18.27
N GLY A 192 -9.48 -5.11 19.51
CA GLY A 192 -9.86 -3.92 20.28
C GLY A 192 -11.20 -3.29 19.92
N ILE A 193 -12.07 -3.92 19.12
CA ILE A 193 -13.38 -3.39 18.75
C ILE A 193 -14.22 -2.95 19.96
N ALA A 194 -14.17 -3.70 21.06
CA ALA A 194 -14.87 -3.34 22.30
C ALA A 194 -14.39 -2.01 22.89
N LEU A 195 -13.08 -1.73 22.79
CA LEU A 195 -12.51 -0.43 23.21
C LEU A 195 -12.97 0.68 22.28
N MET A 196 -13.03 0.44 20.96
CA MET A 196 -13.51 1.42 19.98
C MET A 196 -14.96 1.81 20.25
N HIS A 197 -15.85 0.85 20.55
CA HIS A 197 -17.22 1.13 20.95
C HIS A 197 -17.31 1.98 22.23
N ARG A 198 -16.49 1.69 23.23
CA ARG A 198 -16.42 2.49 24.46
C ARG A 198 -15.97 3.92 24.22
N ILE A 199 -14.95 4.10 23.40
CA ILE A 199 -14.46 5.44 23.00
C ILE A 199 -15.57 6.17 22.25
N LYS A 200 -16.21 5.54 21.27
CA LYS A 200 -17.32 6.16 20.52
C LYS A 200 -18.46 6.58 21.46
N ALA A 201 -18.88 5.72 22.36
CA ALA A 201 -19.95 6.02 23.32
C ALA A 201 -19.58 7.20 24.25
N SER A 202 -18.29 7.33 24.61
CA SER A 202 -17.82 8.42 25.45
C SER A 202 -17.80 9.78 24.73
N PHE A 203 -17.37 9.82 23.46
CA PHE A 203 -17.20 11.08 22.71
C PHE A 203 -18.40 11.46 21.84
N ASP A 204 -19.24 10.49 21.48
CA ASP A 204 -20.44 10.69 20.65
C ASP A 204 -21.60 9.80 21.14
N PRO A 205 -22.10 10.07 22.37
CA PRO A 205 -23.16 9.27 22.96
C PRO A 205 -24.46 9.29 22.14
N ASP A 206 -24.73 10.41 21.47
CA ASP A 206 -25.92 10.59 20.62
C ASP A 206 -25.74 10.01 19.20
N ARG A 207 -24.57 9.43 18.87
CA ARG A 207 -24.24 8.87 17.54
C ARG A 207 -24.47 9.84 16.38
N ARG A 208 -24.05 11.09 16.52
CA ARG A 208 -24.19 12.15 15.50
C ARG A 208 -23.07 12.15 14.46
N LEU A 209 -21.90 11.61 14.80
CA LEU A 209 -20.70 11.64 13.96
C LEU A 209 -20.64 10.40 13.08
N SER A 210 -21.11 10.54 11.84
CA SER A 210 -21.04 9.52 10.77
C SER A 210 -21.44 8.11 11.21
N PRO A 211 -22.66 7.92 11.76
CA PRO A 211 -23.07 6.64 12.34
C PRO A 211 -23.01 5.52 11.29
N GLY A 212 -22.50 4.36 11.70
CA GLY A 212 -22.42 3.17 10.85
C GLY A 212 -21.38 3.20 9.75
N ARG A 213 -20.54 4.25 9.67
CA ARG A 213 -19.53 4.37 8.61
C ARG A 213 -18.21 3.66 8.89
N PHE A 214 -17.96 3.33 10.14
CA PHE A 214 -16.73 2.67 10.56
C PHE A 214 -16.99 1.22 10.99
N VAL A 215 -15.93 0.47 11.25
CA VAL A 215 -16.00 -0.94 11.65
C VAL A 215 -16.90 -1.15 12.88
N GLY A 216 -17.63 -2.27 12.90
CA GLY A 216 -18.53 -2.60 14.00
C GLY A 216 -19.77 -1.71 14.10
N GLY A 217 -20.11 -0.94 13.07
CA GLY A 217 -21.26 -0.03 13.07
C GLY A 217 -21.04 1.25 13.90
N ILE A 218 -19.79 1.59 14.16
CA ILE A 218 -19.40 2.80 14.88
C ILE A 218 -19.62 4.05 14.05
#